data_07054d179112d007c88982de4020cf7e
#
_entry.id   07054d179112d007c88982de4020cf7e
#
_cell.length_a   1.000
_cell.length_b   1.000
_cell.length_c   1.000
_cell.angle_alpha   90.00
_cell.angle_beta   90.00
_cell.angle_gamma   90.00
#
_symmetry.space_group_name_H-M   'P 1'
#
loop_
_entity.id
_entity.type
_entity.pdbx_description
1 polymer ?
#
loop_
_entity_poly.entity_id
_entity_poly.type
_entity_poly.pdbx_seq_one_letter_code
_entity_poly.pdbx_strand_id
1 'polypeptide(L)'
;KPNFQLAEELVNKVVKKMTLNSTSFDKSFIPSVEDVQDIVESILIEDGLSDTAKAYILYRHERRKIREDKIKILNKKNLDEVDKDFDINSLRVLSSRYLLRNDSNEIIEAPKQMFERVAILVAISDLLHDPHIFHLPGGYDQNTTEATAYYDKISDFDLKLKIGSYYLNKYHFE
;
A
#
# COMPACT_ATOMS: atom_id res chain seq x y z
N LYS A 1 5.35 -12.68 -31.44
CA LYS A 1 4.18 -13.21 -30.73
C LYS A 1 4.64 -13.87 -29.45
N PRO A 2 3.93 -13.75 -28.36
CA PRO A 2 4.31 -14.42 -27.12
C PRO A 2 4.26 -15.95 -27.33
N ASN A 3 5.33 -16.64 -26.91
CA ASN A 3 5.40 -18.10 -26.96
C ASN A 3 4.98 -18.66 -25.59
N PHE A 4 3.69 -18.89 -25.41
CA PHE A 4 3.12 -19.37 -24.14
C PHE A 4 3.60 -20.77 -23.77
N GLN A 5 3.86 -21.64 -24.76
CA GLN A 5 4.35 -23.00 -24.52
C GLN A 5 5.76 -22.97 -23.92
N LEU A 6 6.66 -22.17 -24.47
CA LEU A 6 7.99 -21.97 -23.90
C LEU A 6 7.95 -21.37 -22.49
N ALA A 7 7.03 -20.39 -22.26
CA ALA A 7 6.86 -19.80 -20.94
C ALA A 7 6.41 -20.83 -19.89
N GLU A 8 5.50 -21.74 -20.25
CA GLU A 8 5.02 -22.81 -19.37
C GLU A 8 6.14 -23.83 -19.07
N GLU A 9 6.95 -24.20 -20.06
CA GLU A 9 8.11 -25.06 -19.86
C GLU A 9 9.14 -24.44 -18.91
N LEU A 10 9.42 -23.14 -19.04
CA LEU A 10 10.31 -22.41 -18.13
C LEU A 10 9.76 -22.34 -16.72
N VAL A 11 8.47 -22.06 -16.55
CA VAL A 11 7.81 -22.06 -15.22
C VAL A 11 7.95 -23.42 -14.55
N ASN A 12 7.70 -24.50 -15.28
CA ASN A 12 7.84 -25.86 -14.74
C ASN A 12 9.28 -26.18 -14.30
N LYS A 13 10.29 -25.70 -15.04
CA LYS A 13 11.71 -25.82 -14.65
C LYS A 13 12.00 -25.03 -13.38
N VAL A 14 11.47 -23.79 -13.26
CA VAL A 14 11.63 -22.95 -12.05
C VAL A 14 11.03 -23.66 -10.83
N VAL A 15 9.78 -24.11 -10.92
CA VAL A 15 9.10 -24.82 -9.83
C VAL A 15 9.87 -26.07 -9.43
N LYS A 16 10.34 -26.86 -10.39
CA LYS A 16 11.14 -28.06 -10.13
C LYS A 16 12.45 -27.73 -9.41
N LYS A 17 13.17 -26.69 -9.85
CA LYS A 17 14.44 -26.26 -9.23
C LYS A 17 14.22 -25.73 -7.82
N MET A 18 13.12 -25.00 -7.58
CA MET A 18 12.72 -24.55 -6.24
C MET A 18 12.40 -25.72 -5.32
N THR A 19 11.64 -26.71 -5.80
CA THR A 19 11.27 -27.90 -5.02
C THR A 19 12.50 -28.74 -4.66
N LEU A 20 13.46 -28.89 -5.55
CA LEU A 20 14.71 -29.59 -5.30
C LEU A 20 15.56 -28.86 -4.24
N ASN A 21 15.62 -27.54 -4.29
CA ASN A 21 16.34 -26.76 -3.28
C ASN A 21 15.65 -26.83 -1.90
N SER A 22 14.32 -26.87 -1.85
CA SER A 22 13.57 -26.99 -0.59
C SER A 22 13.70 -28.37 0.07
N THR A 23 13.95 -29.42 -0.69
CA THR A 23 14.19 -30.78 -0.13
C THR A 23 15.60 -30.95 0.43
N SER A 24 16.54 -30.10 0.02
CA SER A 24 17.94 -30.09 0.53
C SER A 24 18.10 -29.17 1.76
N PHE A 25 17.16 -28.27 2.00
CA PHE A 25 17.09 -27.42 3.17
C PHE A 25 15.86 -27.77 4.01
N ASP A 26 15.95 -27.56 5.30
CA ASP A 26 14.94 -27.85 6.31
C ASP A 26 13.48 -27.58 5.80
N LYS A 27 12.51 -28.43 6.18
CA LYS A 27 11.10 -28.36 5.75
C LYS A 27 10.38 -27.01 6.00
N SER A 28 11.06 -26.06 6.64
CA SER A 28 10.58 -24.69 6.93
C SER A 28 11.11 -23.62 5.96
N PHE A 29 11.90 -23.98 4.94
CA PHE A 29 12.46 -23.00 4.01
C PHE A 29 11.36 -22.39 3.11
N ILE A 30 11.07 -21.12 3.33
CA ILE A 30 10.21 -20.32 2.44
C ILE A 30 11.16 -19.47 1.57
N PRO A 31 11.21 -19.72 0.24
CA PRO A 31 12.10 -18.98 -0.63
C PRO A 31 11.72 -17.48 -0.64
N SER A 32 12.74 -16.63 -0.59
CA SER A 32 12.55 -15.19 -0.77
C SER A 32 12.23 -14.85 -2.24
N VAL A 33 11.75 -13.64 -2.50
CA VAL A 33 11.53 -13.17 -3.87
C VAL A 33 12.84 -13.15 -4.66
N GLU A 34 13.94 -12.81 -3.99
CA GLU A 34 15.29 -12.80 -4.54
C GLU A 34 15.74 -14.20 -4.99
N ASP A 35 15.50 -15.23 -4.16
CA ASP A 35 15.84 -16.61 -4.50
C ASP A 35 15.10 -17.10 -5.75
N VAL A 36 13.80 -16.77 -5.85
CA VAL A 36 12.98 -17.08 -7.04
C VAL A 36 13.52 -16.39 -8.27
N GLN A 37 13.88 -15.12 -8.16
CA GLN A 37 14.42 -14.33 -9.26
C GLN A 37 15.78 -14.86 -9.74
N ASP A 38 16.65 -15.28 -8.83
CA ASP A 38 17.95 -15.87 -9.16
C ASP A 38 17.80 -17.22 -9.88
N ILE A 39 16.80 -18.02 -9.48
CA ILE A 39 16.48 -19.27 -10.17
C ILE A 39 15.96 -19.01 -11.58
N VAL A 40 15.06 -18.03 -11.76
CA VAL A 40 14.56 -17.63 -13.09
C VAL A 40 15.71 -17.20 -14.00
N GLU A 41 16.60 -16.35 -13.48
CA GLU A 41 17.78 -15.88 -14.21
C GLU A 41 18.67 -17.04 -14.67
N SER A 42 19.00 -17.97 -13.74
CA SER A 42 19.84 -19.13 -14.07
C SER A 42 19.20 -20.03 -15.15
N ILE A 43 17.88 -20.26 -15.08
CA ILE A 43 17.18 -21.08 -16.06
C ILE A 43 17.14 -20.41 -17.43
N LEU A 44 16.91 -19.09 -17.51
CA LEU A 44 16.96 -18.38 -18.78
C LEU A 44 18.33 -18.48 -19.46
N ILE A 45 19.42 -18.44 -18.67
CA ILE A 45 20.78 -18.61 -19.15
C ILE A 45 21.05 -20.06 -19.58
N GLU A 46 20.66 -21.04 -18.75
CA GLU A 46 20.83 -22.47 -19.02
C GLU A 46 20.10 -22.92 -20.30
N ASP A 47 18.93 -22.35 -20.58
CA ASP A 47 18.14 -22.63 -21.79
C ASP A 47 18.62 -21.84 -23.04
N GLY A 48 19.72 -21.11 -22.94
CA GLY A 48 20.29 -20.34 -24.06
C GLY A 48 19.52 -19.09 -24.44
N LEU A 49 18.59 -18.64 -23.60
CA LEU A 49 17.76 -17.44 -23.82
C LEU A 49 18.48 -16.17 -23.33
N SER A 50 19.71 -15.97 -23.78
CA SER A 50 20.62 -14.92 -23.28
C SER A 50 20.07 -13.51 -23.41
N ASP A 51 19.37 -13.19 -24.50
CA ASP A 51 18.78 -11.86 -24.69
C ASP A 51 17.62 -11.63 -23.70
N THR A 52 16.80 -12.65 -23.47
CA THR A 52 15.72 -12.60 -22.49
C THR A 52 16.26 -12.49 -21.06
N ALA A 53 17.31 -13.28 -20.75
CA ALA A 53 17.98 -13.22 -19.46
C ALA A 53 18.55 -11.81 -19.20
N LYS A 54 19.24 -11.23 -20.18
CA LYS A 54 19.77 -9.88 -20.10
C LYS A 54 18.67 -8.84 -19.87
N ALA A 55 17.58 -8.91 -20.62
CA ALA A 55 16.43 -7.99 -20.44
C ALA A 55 15.81 -8.15 -19.05
N TYR A 56 15.68 -9.37 -18.55
CA TYR A 56 15.15 -9.68 -17.21
C TYR A 56 16.04 -9.09 -16.10
N ILE A 57 17.37 -9.30 -16.19
CA ILE A 57 18.34 -8.77 -15.21
C ILE A 57 18.29 -7.24 -15.18
N LEU A 58 18.27 -6.58 -16.34
CA LEU A 58 18.18 -5.12 -16.40
C LEU A 58 16.87 -4.60 -15.80
N TYR A 59 15.75 -5.24 -16.15
CA TYR A 59 14.43 -4.89 -15.57
C TYR A 59 14.41 -5.06 -14.04
N ARG A 60 14.94 -6.18 -13.53
CA ARG A 60 15.07 -6.46 -12.09
C ARG A 60 15.90 -5.38 -11.39
N HIS A 61 17.04 -5.01 -11.98
CA HIS A 61 17.92 -3.96 -11.43
C HIS A 61 17.22 -2.61 -11.39
N GLU A 62 16.54 -2.22 -12.45
CA GLU A 62 15.78 -0.96 -12.51
C GLU A 62 14.66 -0.92 -11.47
N ARG A 63 13.90 -1.99 -11.34
CA ARG A 63 12.83 -2.09 -10.33
C ARG A 63 13.36 -2.03 -8.90
N ARG A 64 14.51 -2.63 -8.63
CA ARG A 64 15.18 -2.52 -7.33
C ARG A 64 15.58 -1.08 -7.05
N LYS A 65 16.20 -0.40 -8.00
CA LYS A 65 16.61 0.99 -7.86
C LYS A 65 15.40 1.90 -7.58
N ILE A 66 14.32 1.74 -8.34
CA ILE A 66 13.07 2.50 -8.11
C ILE A 66 12.54 2.28 -6.68
N ARG A 67 12.55 1.04 -6.19
CA ARG A 67 12.12 0.71 -4.83
C ARG A 67 13.00 1.36 -3.76
N GLU A 68 14.31 1.29 -3.94
CA GLU A 68 15.28 1.91 -3.03
C GLU A 68 15.13 3.43 -3.00
N ASP A 69 14.93 4.06 -4.15
CA ASP A 69 14.70 5.51 -4.24
C ASP A 69 13.40 5.92 -3.54
N LYS A 70 12.31 5.16 -3.69
CA LYS A 70 11.06 5.40 -2.98
C LYS A 70 11.23 5.28 -1.46
N ILE A 71 11.94 4.24 -1.00
CA ILE A 71 12.26 4.02 0.42
C ILE A 71 13.02 5.22 1.00
N LYS A 72 14.02 5.74 0.26
CA LYS A 72 14.80 6.92 0.67
C LYS A 72 13.96 8.18 0.74
N ILE A 73 13.10 8.41 -0.28
CA ILE A 73 12.24 9.60 -0.34
C ILE A 73 11.26 9.64 0.85
N LEU A 74 10.68 8.48 1.20
CA LEU A 74 9.70 8.37 2.26
C LEU A 74 10.31 8.11 3.66
N ASN A 75 11.62 7.93 3.75
CA ASN A 75 12.32 7.55 4.98
C ASN A 75 11.69 6.32 5.68
N LYS A 76 11.31 5.31 4.90
CA LYS A 76 10.66 4.09 5.38
C LYS A 76 11.62 2.90 5.30
N LYS A 77 11.30 1.82 6.04
CA LYS A 77 11.99 0.51 5.90
C LYS A 77 11.37 -0.32 4.78
N ASN A 78 10.05 -0.27 4.65
CA ASN A 78 9.29 -1.02 3.66
C ASN A 78 8.24 -0.12 3.00
N LEU A 79 7.96 -0.36 1.72
CA LEU A 79 6.89 0.30 0.98
C LEU A 79 5.59 -0.47 1.17
N ASP A 80 4.50 0.25 1.45
CA ASP A 80 3.14 -0.30 1.38
C ASP A 80 2.61 -0.30 -0.07
N GLU A 81 1.39 -0.77 -0.26
CA GLU A 81 0.79 -0.87 -1.61
C GLU A 81 0.56 0.51 -2.22
N VAL A 82 0.10 1.47 -1.42
CA VAL A 82 -0.13 2.85 -1.87
C VAL A 82 1.18 3.50 -2.32
N ASP A 83 2.28 3.29 -1.57
CA ASP A 83 3.60 3.80 -1.95
C ASP A 83 4.08 3.23 -3.29
N LYS A 84 3.74 1.97 -3.59
CA LYS A 84 4.14 1.30 -4.84
C LYS A 84 3.47 1.90 -6.06
N ASP A 85 2.22 2.36 -5.94
CA ASP A 85 1.44 2.91 -7.04
C ASP A 85 1.92 4.30 -7.48
N PHE A 86 2.55 5.08 -6.60
CA PHE A 86 3.09 6.37 -6.94
C PHE A 86 4.41 6.28 -7.74
N ASP A 87 4.58 7.15 -8.71
CA ASP A 87 5.88 7.38 -9.33
C ASP A 87 6.83 8.17 -8.39
N ILE A 88 8.12 8.17 -8.72
CA ILE A 88 9.15 8.83 -7.90
C ILE A 88 8.93 10.35 -7.79
N ASN A 89 8.47 10.99 -8.87
CA ASN A 89 8.29 12.44 -8.87
C ASN A 89 7.09 12.84 -8.00
N SER A 90 5.99 12.09 -8.10
CA SER A 90 4.82 12.26 -7.22
C SER A 90 5.21 12.11 -5.74
N LEU A 91 6.00 11.06 -5.40
CA LEU A 91 6.48 10.89 -4.02
C LEU A 91 7.39 12.02 -3.55
N ARG A 92 8.24 12.57 -4.42
CA ARG A 92 9.06 13.75 -4.09
C ARG A 92 8.19 14.96 -3.77
N VAL A 93 7.14 15.20 -4.56
CA VAL A 93 6.21 16.30 -4.32
C VAL A 93 5.45 16.08 -3.01
N LEU A 94 4.90 14.87 -2.79
CA LEU A 94 4.20 14.54 -1.55
C LEU A 94 5.11 14.72 -0.33
N SER A 95 6.32 14.16 -0.37
CA SER A 95 7.27 14.24 0.73
C SER A 95 7.75 15.67 1.04
N SER A 96 7.85 16.53 0.02
CA SER A 96 8.34 17.90 0.20
C SER A 96 7.28 18.89 0.63
N ARG A 97 5.99 18.64 0.33
CA ARG A 97 4.93 19.66 0.48
C ARG A 97 3.74 19.22 1.31
N TYR A 98 3.43 17.92 1.38
CA TYR A 98 2.15 17.44 1.90
C TYR A 98 2.27 16.51 3.10
N LEU A 99 3.32 15.69 3.17
CA LEU A 99 3.50 14.78 4.30
C LEU A 99 3.92 15.53 5.56
N LEU A 100 3.32 15.17 6.68
CA LEU A 100 3.65 15.75 7.98
C LEU A 100 5.10 15.45 8.37
N ARG A 101 5.69 16.43 9.05
CA ARG A 101 7.06 16.36 9.58
C ARG A 101 7.06 16.67 11.06
N ASN A 102 8.01 16.08 11.78
CA ASN A 102 8.27 16.43 13.18
C ASN A 102 9.13 17.70 13.27
N ASP A 103 9.39 18.15 14.52
CA ASP A 103 10.24 19.33 14.80
C ASP A 103 11.67 19.19 14.25
N SER A 104 12.15 17.96 14.08
CA SER A 104 13.44 17.64 13.47
C SER A 104 13.41 17.61 11.93
N ASN A 105 12.28 18.02 11.33
CA ASN A 105 12.05 18.01 9.87
C ASN A 105 12.07 16.61 9.23
N GLU A 106 11.84 15.55 10.00
CA GLU A 106 11.72 14.18 9.51
C GLU A 106 10.28 13.87 9.13
N ILE A 107 10.06 13.11 8.06
CA ILE A 107 8.74 12.67 7.64
C ILE A 107 8.20 11.66 8.66
N ILE A 108 7.02 11.95 9.23
CA ILE A 108 6.33 11.11 10.20
C ILE A 108 5.03 10.51 9.65
N GLU A 109 4.66 10.83 8.43
CA GLU A 109 3.42 10.42 7.79
C GLU A 109 3.69 9.68 6.49
N ALA A 110 2.97 8.57 6.25
CA ALA A 110 2.97 7.89 4.97
C ALA A 110 1.93 8.51 4.01
N PRO A 111 2.08 8.38 2.67
CA PRO A 111 1.08 8.81 1.70
C PRO A 111 -0.34 8.30 2.01
N LYS A 112 -0.48 7.03 2.40
CA LYS A 112 -1.77 6.47 2.83
C LYS A 112 -2.38 7.24 4.00
N GLN A 113 -1.60 7.55 5.03
CA GLN A 113 -2.06 8.29 6.21
C GLN A 113 -2.44 9.74 5.86
N MET A 114 -1.72 10.37 4.94
CA MET A 114 -2.07 11.69 4.41
C MET A 114 -3.46 11.67 3.76
N PHE A 115 -3.76 10.67 2.91
CA PHE A 115 -5.08 10.55 2.31
C PHE A 115 -6.17 10.27 3.35
N GLU A 116 -5.90 9.42 4.33
CA GLU A 116 -6.82 9.17 5.45
C GLU A 116 -7.11 10.46 6.23
N ARG A 117 -6.09 11.23 6.54
CA ARG A 117 -6.18 12.52 7.22
C ARG A 117 -7.04 13.52 6.44
N VAL A 118 -6.76 13.69 5.15
CA VAL A 118 -7.52 14.61 4.28
C VAL A 118 -8.97 14.15 4.15
N ALA A 119 -9.22 12.86 3.93
CA ALA A 119 -10.57 12.32 3.84
C ALA A 119 -11.38 12.54 5.13
N ILE A 120 -10.74 12.34 6.29
CA ILE A 120 -11.37 12.58 7.59
C ILE A 120 -11.71 14.07 7.77
N LEU A 121 -10.79 14.97 7.42
CA LEU A 121 -11.04 16.42 7.53
C LEU A 121 -12.20 16.86 6.66
N VAL A 122 -12.30 16.35 5.43
CA VAL A 122 -13.43 16.63 4.54
C VAL A 122 -14.73 16.06 5.14
N ALA A 123 -14.71 14.82 5.62
CA ALA A 123 -15.88 14.17 6.21
C ALA A 123 -16.35 14.85 7.52
N ILE A 124 -15.44 15.41 8.32
CA ILE A 124 -15.81 16.17 9.53
C ILE A 124 -16.70 17.37 9.18
N SER A 125 -16.49 18.03 8.04
CA SER A 125 -17.36 19.12 7.60
C SER A 125 -18.80 18.67 7.44
N ASP A 126 -19.01 17.48 6.85
CA ASP A 126 -20.35 16.91 6.69
C ASP A 126 -20.97 16.56 8.04
N LEU A 127 -20.18 16.02 8.99
CA LEU A 127 -20.64 15.74 10.36
C LEU A 127 -21.15 16.99 11.09
N LEU A 128 -20.55 18.14 10.82
CA LEU A 128 -20.93 19.39 11.47
C LEU A 128 -22.18 20.03 10.85
N HIS A 129 -22.42 19.81 9.56
CA HIS A 129 -23.43 20.53 8.81
C HIS A 129 -24.63 19.66 8.39
N ASP A 130 -24.49 18.34 8.27
CA ASP A 130 -25.55 17.43 7.91
C ASP A 130 -25.83 16.40 9.02
N PRO A 131 -26.96 16.53 9.76
CA PRO A 131 -27.34 15.54 10.77
C PRO A 131 -27.71 14.17 10.20
N HIS A 132 -27.95 14.09 8.88
CA HIS A 132 -28.41 12.85 8.23
C HIS A 132 -27.29 12.01 7.63
N ILE A 133 -26.02 12.39 7.84
CA ILE A 133 -24.87 11.69 7.22
C ILE A 133 -24.65 10.28 7.75
N PHE A 134 -25.11 9.96 8.96
CA PHE A 134 -24.94 8.66 9.58
C PHE A 134 -26.08 7.73 9.20
N HIS A 135 -25.74 6.64 8.51
CA HIS A 135 -26.66 5.57 8.21
C HIS A 135 -26.46 4.40 9.19
N LEU A 136 -27.54 3.80 9.63
CA LEU A 136 -27.49 2.57 10.41
C LEU A 136 -26.97 1.41 9.52
N PRO A 137 -26.17 0.49 10.09
CA PRO A 137 -25.77 -0.72 9.38
C PRO A 137 -27.00 -1.51 8.93
N GLY A 138 -27.11 -1.83 7.65
CA GLY A 138 -28.26 -2.56 7.09
C GLY A 138 -29.31 -1.75 6.36
N GLY A 139 -29.09 -0.45 6.22
CA GLY A 139 -30.03 0.47 5.56
C GLY A 139 -30.82 1.28 6.56
N TYR A 140 -31.06 2.52 6.16
CA TYR A 140 -31.70 3.51 7.01
C TYR A 140 -33.19 3.62 6.64
N ASP A 141 -34.06 3.25 7.56
CA ASP A 141 -35.48 3.57 7.47
C ASP A 141 -35.76 4.79 8.37
N GLN A 142 -36.01 5.94 7.74
CA GLN A 142 -36.31 7.19 8.43
C GLN A 142 -37.55 7.14 9.33
N ASN A 143 -38.39 6.11 9.18
CA ASN A 143 -39.65 5.96 9.90
C ASN A 143 -39.50 5.07 11.16
N THR A 144 -38.33 4.53 11.47
CA THR A 144 -38.17 3.75 12.69
C THR A 144 -37.83 4.64 13.89
N THR A 145 -38.44 4.32 15.04
CA THR A 145 -38.17 5.03 16.30
C THR A 145 -36.68 4.96 16.70
N GLU A 146 -36.04 3.84 16.37
CA GLU A 146 -34.59 3.62 16.62
C GLU A 146 -33.72 4.53 15.75
N ALA A 147 -34.08 4.70 14.50
CA ALA A 147 -33.39 5.60 13.59
C ALA A 147 -33.48 7.06 14.06
N THR A 148 -34.68 7.50 14.48
CA THR A 148 -34.90 8.84 15.01
C THR A 148 -34.07 9.06 16.28
N ALA A 149 -34.07 8.12 17.22
CA ALA A 149 -33.26 8.20 18.44
C ALA A 149 -31.75 8.21 18.17
N TYR A 150 -31.31 7.53 17.14
CA TYR A 150 -29.93 7.55 16.71
C TYR A 150 -29.53 8.92 16.10
N TYR A 151 -30.39 9.49 15.28
CA TYR A 151 -30.19 10.83 14.73
C TYR A 151 -30.16 11.93 15.78
N ASP A 152 -31.04 11.87 16.75
CA ASP A 152 -31.07 12.86 17.84
C ASP A 152 -29.74 12.86 18.62
N LYS A 153 -29.14 11.69 18.82
CA LYS A 153 -27.82 11.59 19.44
C LYS A 153 -26.69 12.15 18.57
N ILE A 154 -26.75 11.93 17.26
CA ILE A 154 -25.70 12.38 16.33
C ILE A 154 -25.88 13.84 15.94
N SER A 155 -27.10 14.37 16.02
CA SER A 155 -27.36 15.81 15.86
C SER A 155 -26.80 16.65 17.00
N ASP A 156 -26.42 16.04 18.12
CA ASP A 156 -25.75 16.73 19.22
C ASP A 156 -24.40 17.30 18.77
N PHE A 157 -24.32 18.62 18.77
CA PHE A 157 -23.13 19.36 18.36
C PHE A 157 -21.90 18.99 19.19
N ASP A 158 -22.07 18.76 20.49
CA ASP A 158 -20.99 18.40 21.40
C ASP A 158 -20.41 17.01 21.06
N LEU A 159 -21.24 16.05 20.65
CA LEU A 159 -20.78 14.75 20.20
C LEU A 159 -20.00 14.86 18.87
N LYS A 160 -20.45 15.67 17.95
CA LYS A 160 -19.76 15.95 16.69
C LYS A 160 -18.39 16.59 16.94
N LEU A 161 -18.33 17.57 17.84
CA LEU A 161 -17.07 18.19 18.26
C LEU A 161 -16.11 17.18 18.92
N LYS A 162 -16.61 16.26 19.75
CA LYS A 162 -15.79 15.22 20.36
C LYS A 162 -15.22 14.25 19.31
N ILE A 163 -16.01 13.84 18.33
CA ILE A 163 -15.55 13.01 17.22
C ILE A 163 -14.51 13.76 16.40
N GLY A 164 -14.80 15.03 16.04
CA GLY A 164 -13.85 15.88 15.31
C GLY A 164 -12.55 16.06 16.07
N SER A 165 -12.61 16.40 17.38
CA SER A 165 -11.44 16.57 18.23
C SER A 165 -10.62 15.28 18.37
N TYR A 166 -11.27 14.10 18.44
CA TYR A 166 -10.58 12.83 18.48
C TYR A 166 -9.72 12.64 17.22
N TYR A 167 -10.26 12.89 16.04
CA TYR A 167 -9.53 12.75 14.79
C TYR A 167 -8.47 13.83 14.61
N LEU A 168 -8.76 15.07 14.98
CA LEU A 168 -7.77 16.15 14.96
C LEU A 168 -6.56 15.82 15.85
N ASN A 169 -6.79 15.37 17.06
CA ASN A 169 -5.73 14.95 17.97
C ASN A 169 -4.94 13.72 17.45
N LYS A 170 -5.66 12.74 16.88
CA LYS A 170 -5.02 11.54 16.31
C LYS A 170 -4.03 11.86 15.21
N TYR A 171 -4.29 12.88 14.42
CA TYR A 171 -3.45 13.30 13.30
C TYR A 171 -2.62 14.56 13.58
N HIS A 172 -2.48 14.95 14.85
CA HIS A 172 -1.66 16.07 15.29
C HIS A 172 -1.99 17.42 14.61
N PHE A 173 -3.27 17.69 14.42
CA PHE A 173 -3.73 19.02 14.05
C PHE A 173 -3.88 19.85 15.33
N GLU A 174 -3.07 20.88 15.49
CA GLU A 174 -3.25 21.94 16.46
C GLU A 174 -4.30 22.97 16.03
#